data_afc97f50952038e55e129b52ce9de66c
#
_entry.id   afc97f50952038e55e129b52ce9de66c
#
_cell.length_a   1.000
_cell.length_b   1.000
_cell.length_c   1.000
_cell.angle_alpha   90.00
_cell.angle_beta   90.00
_cell.angle_gamma   90.00
#
_symmetry.space_group_name_H-M   'P 1'
#
loop_
_entity.id
_entity.type
_entity.pdbx_description
1 polymer ?
#
loop_
_entity_poly.entity_id
_entity_poly.type
_entity_poly.pdbx_seq_one_letter_code
_entity_poly.pdbx_strand_id
1 'polypeptide(L)'
;MTTEPRNSSPANPTRYVPPSIAGDYTTLTDKQNRLLEIASDLGRNKFAPRAQQIDRDAVFPFENYADMHTAGLLRICVPEQYGGWGADFATYVMTAAEIGRHCGATALTLNMHVSSTMWTGFIADDLDMTAEQRESHETHRAMHYKRIVDE
;
A
#
# COMPACT_ATOMS: atom_id res chain seq x y z
N MET A 1 -53.90 11.74 -2.92
CA MET A 1 -52.58 12.20 -2.46
C MET A 1 -51.54 11.44 -3.29
N THR A 2 -51.14 12.05 -4.40
CA THR A 2 -50.22 11.46 -5.39
C THR A 2 -48.82 11.95 -5.01
N THR A 3 -47.96 11.00 -4.65
CA THR A 3 -46.52 11.29 -4.39
C THR A 3 -45.79 11.37 -5.73
N GLU A 4 -45.34 12.57 -6.07
CA GLU A 4 -44.42 12.78 -7.21
C GLU A 4 -43.11 12.01 -7.03
N PRO A 5 -42.54 11.43 -8.09
CA PRO A 5 -41.21 10.83 -8.03
C PRO A 5 -40.12 11.92 -7.91
N ARG A 6 -39.22 11.74 -6.96
CA ARG A 6 -38.06 12.62 -6.77
C ARG A 6 -37.23 12.68 -8.06
N ASN A 7 -37.09 13.90 -8.55
CA ASN A 7 -36.26 14.33 -9.65
C ASN A 7 -34.85 13.77 -9.52
N SER A 8 -34.48 12.85 -10.40
CA SER A 8 -33.10 12.40 -10.56
C SER A 8 -32.31 13.53 -11.25
N SER A 9 -31.48 14.20 -10.49
CA SER A 9 -30.54 15.18 -11.03
C SER A 9 -29.70 14.52 -12.13
N PRO A 10 -29.50 15.16 -13.28
CA PRO A 10 -28.69 14.58 -14.35
C PRO A 10 -27.25 14.36 -13.85
N ALA A 11 -26.70 13.19 -14.14
CA ALA A 11 -25.33 12.83 -13.79
C ALA A 11 -24.36 13.93 -14.29
N ASN A 12 -23.56 14.49 -13.39
CA ASN A 12 -22.54 15.46 -13.73
C ASN A 12 -21.51 14.81 -14.69
N PRO A 13 -21.38 15.22 -15.94
CA PRO A 13 -20.51 14.58 -16.92
C PRO A 13 -19.01 14.77 -16.63
N THR A 14 -18.66 15.58 -15.63
CA THR A 14 -17.27 15.80 -15.19
C THR A 14 -16.89 14.97 -13.94
N ARG A 15 -17.75 14.07 -13.48
CA ARG A 15 -17.36 13.17 -12.42
C ARG A 15 -16.30 12.22 -12.97
N TYR A 16 -15.07 12.35 -12.47
CA TYR A 16 -14.02 11.36 -12.70
C TYR A 16 -14.57 9.98 -12.33
N VAL A 17 -14.77 9.16 -13.34
CA VAL A 17 -14.98 7.73 -13.15
C VAL A 17 -13.60 7.12 -13.30
N PRO A 18 -12.96 6.63 -12.22
CA PRO A 18 -11.67 5.99 -12.36
C PRO A 18 -11.83 4.85 -13.39
N PRO A 19 -10.81 4.64 -14.27
CA PRO A 19 -10.82 3.53 -15.21
C PRO A 19 -11.08 2.28 -14.39
N SER A 20 -12.22 1.68 -14.66
CA SER A 20 -12.92 0.66 -13.90
C SER A 20 -12.10 0.04 -12.76
N ILE A 21 -12.44 0.37 -11.53
CA ILE A 21 -12.29 -0.55 -10.41
C ILE A 21 -13.19 -1.80 -10.66
N ALA A 22 -13.44 -2.12 -11.88
CA ALA A 22 -14.14 -3.29 -12.37
C ALA A 22 -13.15 -4.42 -12.68
N GLY A 23 -12.10 -4.55 -11.85
CA GLY A 23 -11.51 -5.84 -11.63
C GLY A 23 -12.52 -6.65 -10.80
N ASP A 24 -12.76 -7.88 -11.18
CA ASP A 24 -13.49 -8.81 -10.35
C ASP A 24 -12.69 -9.09 -9.08
N TYR A 25 -12.86 -8.21 -8.06
CA TYR A 25 -12.23 -8.38 -6.74
C TYR A 25 -12.85 -9.53 -5.95
N THR A 26 -13.73 -10.32 -6.54
CA THR A 26 -14.26 -11.53 -5.93
C THR A 26 -13.24 -12.67 -5.96
N THR A 27 -12.22 -12.58 -6.82
CA THR A 27 -11.16 -13.59 -6.94
C THR A 27 -9.79 -12.93 -6.74
N LEU A 28 -9.16 -13.19 -5.60
CA LEU A 28 -7.80 -12.73 -5.33
C LEU A 28 -6.77 -13.61 -6.06
N THR A 29 -5.70 -13.01 -6.53
CA THR A 29 -4.54 -13.74 -7.04
C THR A 29 -3.80 -14.47 -5.90
N ASP A 30 -2.98 -15.46 -6.23
CA ASP A 30 -2.16 -16.18 -5.24
C ASP A 30 -1.24 -15.22 -4.47
N LYS A 31 -0.67 -14.22 -5.16
CA LYS A 31 0.15 -13.17 -4.53
C LYS A 31 -0.66 -12.36 -3.51
N GLN A 32 -1.87 -11.93 -3.87
CA GLN A 32 -2.75 -11.18 -2.98
C GLN A 32 -3.15 -12.01 -1.76
N ASN A 33 -3.56 -13.26 -1.96
CA ASN A 33 -3.87 -14.19 -0.88
C ASN A 33 -2.67 -14.34 0.05
N ARG A 34 -1.47 -14.56 -0.49
CA ARG A 34 -0.26 -14.75 0.30
C ARG A 34 0.08 -13.52 1.15
N LEU A 35 -0.01 -12.31 0.58
CA LEU A 35 0.25 -11.08 1.32
C LEU A 35 -0.78 -10.82 2.42
N LEU A 36 -2.06 -11.11 2.15
CA LEU A 36 -3.13 -11.00 3.15
C LEU A 36 -2.97 -12.02 4.28
N GLU A 37 -2.57 -13.25 3.99
CA GLU A 37 -2.27 -14.27 5.00
C GLU A 37 -1.13 -13.80 5.92
N ILE A 38 -0.04 -13.30 5.36
CA ILE A 38 1.10 -12.76 6.13
C ILE A 38 0.64 -11.59 7.02
N ALA A 39 -0.10 -10.63 6.44
CA ALA A 39 -0.60 -9.48 7.17
C ALA A 39 -1.56 -9.87 8.30
N SER A 40 -2.44 -10.82 8.05
CA SER A 40 -3.40 -11.33 9.02
C SER A 40 -2.73 -12.12 10.16
N ASP A 41 -1.72 -12.92 9.83
CA ASP A 41 -0.98 -13.68 10.84
C ASP A 41 -0.18 -12.75 11.77
N LEU A 42 0.61 -11.83 11.20
CA LEU A 42 1.32 -10.83 11.97
C LEU A 42 0.37 -9.93 12.76
N GLY A 43 -0.73 -9.53 12.13
CA GLY A 43 -1.76 -8.71 12.75
C GLY A 43 -2.29 -9.34 14.04
N ARG A 44 -2.74 -10.58 13.95
CA ARG A 44 -3.32 -11.31 15.09
C ARG A 44 -2.30 -11.65 16.16
N ASN A 45 -1.16 -12.18 15.75
CA ASN A 45 -0.21 -12.82 16.68
C ASN A 45 0.83 -11.84 17.23
N LYS A 46 1.06 -10.69 16.57
CA LYS A 46 2.09 -9.72 16.92
C LYS A 46 1.55 -8.33 17.17
N PHE A 47 0.80 -7.77 16.21
CA PHE A 47 0.42 -6.35 16.26
C PHE A 47 -0.72 -6.09 17.25
N ALA A 48 -1.78 -6.90 17.24
CA ALA A 48 -2.91 -6.72 18.16
C ALA A 48 -2.48 -6.78 19.64
N PRO A 49 -1.64 -7.71 20.08
CA PRO A 49 -1.17 -7.73 21.47
C PRO A 49 -0.39 -6.49 21.90
N ARG A 50 0.31 -5.82 20.99
CA ARG A 50 1.12 -4.64 21.27
C ARG A 50 0.37 -3.33 21.07
N ALA A 51 -0.76 -3.32 20.34
CA ALA A 51 -1.44 -2.11 19.87
C ALA A 51 -1.80 -1.17 21.02
N GLN A 52 -2.37 -1.69 22.11
CA GLN A 52 -2.78 -0.88 23.25
C GLN A 52 -1.60 -0.18 23.94
N GLN A 53 -0.45 -0.84 24.04
CA GLN A 53 0.74 -0.26 24.64
C GLN A 53 1.35 0.81 23.74
N ILE A 54 1.48 0.54 22.44
CA ILE A 54 1.97 1.50 21.45
C ILE A 54 1.15 2.80 21.49
N ASP A 55 -0.18 2.68 21.55
CA ASP A 55 -1.09 3.81 21.64
C ASP A 55 -0.94 4.58 22.95
N ARG A 56 -0.93 3.88 24.10
CA ARG A 56 -0.78 4.48 25.43
C ARG A 56 0.52 5.25 25.58
N ASP A 57 1.63 4.67 25.11
CA ASP A 57 2.96 5.21 25.30
C ASP A 57 3.34 6.21 24.19
N ALA A 58 2.45 6.37 23.17
CA ALA A 58 2.66 7.22 22.00
C ALA A 58 4.03 7.01 21.34
N VAL A 59 4.43 5.74 21.16
CA VAL A 59 5.73 5.34 20.62
C VAL A 59 5.60 4.79 19.20
N PHE A 60 6.69 4.91 18.43
CA PHE A 60 6.76 4.30 17.12
C PHE A 60 6.79 2.76 17.25
N PRO A 61 6.07 2.00 16.39
CA PRO A 61 5.93 0.55 16.49
C PRO A 61 7.16 -0.21 15.94
N PHE A 62 8.35 -0.02 16.54
CA PHE A 62 9.61 -0.58 16.08
C PHE A 62 9.59 -2.11 15.95
N GLU A 63 9.02 -2.82 16.93
CA GLU A 63 8.94 -4.27 16.87
C GLU A 63 8.04 -4.77 15.74
N ASN A 64 6.94 -4.07 15.47
CA ASN A 64 6.06 -4.40 14.36
C ASN A 64 6.76 -4.14 13.01
N TYR A 65 7.60 -3.11 12.94
CA TYR A 65 8.43 -2.84 11.77
C TYR A 65 9.45 -3.94 11.51
N ALA A 66 10.12 -4.42 12.57
CA ALA A 66 11.05 -5.55 12.46
C ALA A 66 10.36 -6.83 11.98
N ASP A 67 9.15 -7.11 12.51
CA ASP A 67 8.33 -8.23 12.05
C ASP A 67 7.90 -8.07 10.57
N MET A 68 7.47 -6.87 10.16
CA MET A 68 7.11 -6.56 8.76
C MET A 68 8.32 -6.67 7.82
N HIS A 69 9.49 -6.18 8.25
CA HIS A 69 10.73 -6.32 7.47
C HIS A 69 11.05 -7.80 7.23
N THR A 70 11.08 -8.60 8.30
CA THR A 70 11.34 -10.05 8.22
C THR A 70 10.37 -10.78 7.28
N ALA A 71 9.10 -10.38 7.30
CA ALA A 71 8.06 -10.93 6.43
C ALA A 71 8.07 -10.36 5.00
N GLY A 72 8.89 -9.36 4.73
CA GLY A 72 9.01 -8.71 3.43
C GLY A 72 7.89 -7.71 3.11
N LEU A 73 7.06 -7.32 4.08
CA LEU A 73 5.97 -6.38 3.86
C LEU A 73 6.46 -4.94 3.62
N LEU A 74 7.63 -4.55 4.13
CA LEU A 74 8.19 -3.21 3.87
C LEU A 74 8.59 -3.02 2.41
N ARG A 75 8.82 -4.10 1.66
CA ARG A 75 9.15 -4.08 0.24
C ARG A 75 7.98 -4.48 -0.67
N ILE A 76 6.75 -4.30 -0.18
CA ILE A 76 5.52 -4.76 -0.87
C ILE A 76 5.39 -4.16 -2.28
N CYS A 77 5.64 -2.86 -2.46
CA CYS A 77 5.55 -2.15 -3.74
C CYS A 77 6.89 -2.04 -4.49
N VAL A 78 8.00 -2.54 -3.93
CA VAL A 78 9.26 -2.62 -4.66
C VAL A 78 9.12 -3.63 -5.77
N PRO A 79 9.52 -3.32 -7.03
CA PRO A 79 9.43 -4.27 -8.14
C PRO A 79 10.22 -5.56 -7.90
N GLU A 80 9.73 -6.67 -8.45
CA GLU A 80 10.33 -8.00 -8.24
C GLU A 80 11.81 -8.08 -8.68
N GLN A 81 12.17 -7.36 -9.74
CA GLN A 81 13.57 -7.28 -10.22
C GLN A 81 14.53 -6.68 -9.18
N TYR A 82 14.03 -5.95 -8.20
CA TYR A 82 14.79 -5.39 -7.08
C TYR A 82 14.59 -6.17 -5.77
N GLY A 83 13.91 -7.32 -5.83
CA GLY A 83 13.70 -8.20 -4.67
C GLY A 83 12.44 -7.90 -3.85
N GLY A 84 11.54 -7.05 -4.35
CA GLY A 84 10.23 -6.79 -3.74
C GLY A 84 9.13 -7.73 -4.19
N TRP A 85 7.91 -7.46 -3.74
CA TRP A 85 6.72 -8.21 -4.16
C TRP A 85 6.13 -7.70 -5.48
N GLY A 86 6.47 -6.50 -5.93
CA GLY A 86 5.90 -5.87 -7.11
C GLY A 86 4.37 -5.73 -7.01
N ALA A 87 3.87 -5.50 -5.81
CA ALA A 87 2.44 -5.36 -5.59
C ALA A 87 1.92 -4.06 -6.20
N ASP A 88 0.75 -4.13 -6.81
CA ASP A 88 0.02 -2.97 -7.27
C ASP A 88 -0.65 -2.22 -6.09
N PHE A 89 -1.22 -1.05 -6.41
CA PHE A 89 -1.86 -0.20 -5.41
C PHE A 89 -3.03 -0.91 -4.70
N ALA A 90 -3.83 -1.69 -5.41
CA ALA A 90 -4.97 -2.40 -4.83
C ALA A 90 -4.51 -3.46 -3.82
N THR A 91 -3.49 -4.23 -4.17
CA THR A 91 -2.88 -5.24 -3.30
C THR A 91 -2.28 -4.61 -2.04
N TYR A 92 -1.56 -3.49 -2.20
CA TYR A 92 -1.04 -2.72 -1.07
C TYR A 92 -2.15 -2.24 -0.14
N VAL A 93 -3.22 -1.63 -0.68
CA VAL A 93 -4.33 -1.12 0.14
C VAL A 93 -5.02 -2.23 0.91
N MET A 94 -5.27 -3.37 0.29
CA MET A 94 -5.86 -4.54 0.98
C MET A 94 -4.97 -5.03 2.12
N THR A 95 -3.67 -5.12 1.88
CA THR A 95 -2.69 -5.55 2.89
C THR A 95 -2.61 -4.55 4.06
N ALA A 96 -2.56 -3.25 3.76
CA ALA A 96 -2.54 -2.19 4.77
C ALA A 96 -3.85 -2.16 5.59
N ALA A 97 -4.99 -2.39 4.94
CA ALA A 97 -6.29 -2.48 5.62
C ALA A 97 -6.33 -3.68 6.58
N GLU A 98 -5.80 -4.84 6.18
CA GLU A 98 -5.72 -6.01 7.05
C GLU A 98 -4.84 -5.74 8.28
N ILE A 99 -3.67 -5.10 8.11
CA ILE A 99 -2.82 -4.67 9.23
C ILE A 99 -3.56 -3.68 10.14
N GLY A 100 -4.30 -2.72 9.55
CA GLY A 100 -5.06 -1.71 10.28
C GLY A 100 -6.16 -2.25 11.18
N ARG A 101 -6.73 -3.41 10.84
CA ARG A 101 -7.70 -4.12 11.70
C ARG A 101 -7.11 -4.53 13.05
N HIS A 102 -5.78 -4.65 13.14
CA HIS A 102 -5.06 -5.13 14.31
C HIS A 102 -4.28 -4.02 15.03
N CYS A 103 -3.69 -3.09 14.27
CA CYS A 103 -2.96 -1.94 14.82
C CYS A 103 -2.96 -0.77 13.81
N GLY A 104 -3.76 0.25 14.10
CA GLY A 104 -3.88 1.44 13.25
C GLY A 104 -2.56 2.22 13.13
N ALA A 105 -1.80 2.36 14.23
CA ALA A 105 -0.50 3.03 14.22
C ALA A 105 0.49 2.33 13.28
N THR A 106 0.53 0.99 13.29
CA THR A 106 1.39 0.21 12.39
C THR A 106 0.97 0.37 10.93
N ALA A 107 -0.32 0.33 10.62
CA ALA A 107 -0.81 0.54 9.27
C ALA A 107 -0.50 1.95 8.76
N LEU A 108 -0.70 2.98 9.60
CA LEU A 108 -0.42 4.36 9.24
C LEU A 108 1.06 4.56 8.92
N THR A 109 1.95 4.05 9.76
CA THR A 109 3.40 4.17 9.54
C THR A 109 3.85 3.38 8.32
N LEU A 110 3.28 2.19 8.07
CA LEU A 110 3.50 1.45 6.82
C LEU A 110 3.07 2.26 5.59
N ASN A 111 1.93 2.96 5.64
CA ASN A 111 1.48 3.81 4.54
C ASN A 111 2.51 4.90 4.21
N MET A 112 3.09 5.53 5.22
CA MET A 112 4.13 6.55 5.02
C MET A 112 5.40 5.95 4.40
N HIS A 113 5.80 4.76 4.84
CA HIS A 113 6.93 4.04 4.27
C HIS A 113 6.71 3.67 2.80
N VAL A 114 5.56 3.04 2.49
CA VAL A 114 5.24 2.60 1.12
C VAL A 114 5.03 3.77 0.17
N SER A 115 4.55 4.92 0.66
CA SER A 115 4.37 6.12 -0.18
C SER A 115 5.69 6.53 -0.83
N SER A 116 6.83 6.45 -0.14
CA SER A 116 8.15 6.76 -0.70
C SER A 116 8.50 5.85 -1.89
N THR A 117 8.18 4.56 -1.78
CA THR A 117 8.37 3.58 -2.86
C THR A 117 7.49 3.88 -4.07
N MET A 118 6.23 4.26 -3.84
CA MET A 118 5.29 4.58 -4.93
C MET A 118 5.66 5.88 -5.65
N TRP A 119 6.15 6.90 -4.91
CA TRP A 119 6.55 8.18 -5.49
C TRP A 119 7.77 8.06 -6.40
N THR A 120 8.76 7.26 -5.99
CA THR A 120 9.95 6.97 -6.79
C THR A 120 9.72 5.94 -7.89
N GLY A 121 8.61 5.18 -7.78
CA GLY A 121 8.18 4.16 -8.74
C GLY A 121 7.23 4.70 -9.81
N PHE A 122 6.10 4.05 -9.95
CA PHE A 122 5.16 4.28 -11.04
C PHE A 122 4.57 5.71 -11.11
N ILE A 123 4.49 6.45 -9.98
CA ILE A 123 4.04 7.86 -10.04
C ILE A 123 5.05 8.72 -10.80
N ALA A 124 6.36 8.47 -10.60
CA ALA A 124 7.40 9.19 -11.32
C ALA A 124 7.56 8.74 -12.79
N ASP A 125 7.11 7.53 -13.12
CA ASP A 125 7.15 7.02 -14.50
C ASP A 125 6.32 7.85 -15.49
N ASP A 126 5.23 8.47 -15.01
CA ASP A 126 4.34 9.32 -15.79
C ASP A 126 4.85 10.77 -15.93
N LEU A 127 5.98 11.14 -15.33
CA LEU A 127 6.53 12.48 -15.43
C LEU A 127 7.29 12.67 -16.74
N ASP A 128 7.08 13.85 -17.36
CA ASP A 128 7.90 14.30 -18.48
C ASP A 128 9.32 14.59 -18.01
N MET A 129 10.27 13.77 -18.47
CA MET A 129 11.69 13.87 -18.13
C MET A 129 12.52 13.88 -19.41
N THR A 130 13.59 14.70 -19.43
CA THR A 130 14.65 14.56 -20.43
C THR A 130 15.35 13.20 -20.25
N ALA A 131 16.10 12.76 -21.28
CA ALA A 131 16.85 11.50 -21.19
C ALA A 131 17.83 11.50 -20.00
N GLU A 132 18.52 12.62 -19.77
CA GLU A 132 19.46 12.78 -18.65
C GLU A 132 18.75 12.72 -17.28
N GLN A 133 17.58 13.39 -17.16
CA GLN A 133 16.78 13.33 -15.95
C GLN A 133 16.27 11.91 -15.68
N ARG A 134 15.86 11.20 -16.72
CA ARG A 134 15.38 9.81 -16.62
C ARG A 134 16.50 8.89 -16.15
N GLU A 135 17.68 8.98 -16.72
CA GLU A 135 18.85 8.17 -16.31
C GLU A 135 19.24 8.43 -14.85
N SER A 136 19.30 9.71 -14.45
CA SER A 136 19.56 10.08 -13.07
C SER A 136 18.49 9.54 -12.11
N HIS A 137 17.20 9.67 -12.49
CA HIS A 137 16.10 9.15 -11.70
C HIS A 137 16.18 7.64 -11.51
N GLU A 138 16.42 6.89 -12.61
CA GLU A 138 16.54 5.41 -12.55
C GLU A 138 17.67 4.97 -11.62
N THR A 139 18.80 5.66 -11.67
CA THR A 139 19.93 5.38 -10.78
C THR A 139 19.56 5.56 -9.30
N HIS A 140 18.94 6.69 -8.97
CA HIS A 140 18.51 6.97 -7.60
C HIS A 140 17.40 6.03 -7.13
N ARG A 141 16.45 5.70 -8.01
CA ARG A 141 15.37 4.74 -7.73
C ARG A 141 15.93 3.36 -7.41
N ALA A 142 16.85 2.86 -8.20
CA ALA A 142 17.49 1.57 -7.94
C ALA A 142 18.21 1.53 -6.59
N MET A 143 18.92 2.60 -6.25
CA MET A 143 19.57 2.74 -4.94
C MET A 143 18.55 2.78 -3.79
N HIS A 144 17.45 3.50 -3.97
CA HIS A 144 16.37 3.57 -2.97
C HIS A 144 15.73 2.20 -2.73
N TYR A 145 15.37 1.49 -3.80
CA TYR A 145 14.80 0.15 -3.68
C TYR A 145 15.74 -0.84 -3.02
N LYS A 146 17.03 -0.77 -3.36
CA LYS A 146 18.04 -1.61 -2.73
C LYS A 146 18.10 -1.41 -1.22
N ARG A 147 18.07 -0.17 -0.75
CA ARG A 147 18.03 0.13 0.69
C ARG A 147 16.82 -0.49 1.38
N ILE A 148 15.62 -0.35 0.79
CA ILE A 148 14.39 -0.92 1.37
C ILE A 148 14.45 -2.45 1.47
N VAL A 149 15.19 -3.10 0.58
CA VAL A 149 15.30 -4.57 0.54
C VAL A 149 16.37 -5.10 1.47
N ASP A 150 17.50 -4.37 1.58
CA ASP A 150 18.72 -4.83 2.27
C ASP A 150 18.78 -4.36 3.75
N GLU A 151 18.14 -3.23 4.09
CA GLU A 151 18.17 -2.59 5.42
C GLU A 151 16.82 -2.72 6.16
#